data_9fa80f3933d7662f4d8de31b7ad77b78
#
_entry.id   9fa80f3933d7662f4d8de31b7ad77b78
#
_cell.length_a   1.000
_cell.length_b   1.000
_cell.length_c   1.000
_cell.angle_alpha   90.00
_cell.angle_beta   90.00
_cell.angle_gamma   90.00
#
_symmetry.space_group_name_H-M   'P 1'
#
loop_
_entity.id
_entity.type
_entity.pdbx_description
1 polymer ?
#
loop_
_entity_poly.entity_id
_entity_poly.type
_entity_poly.pdbx_seq_one_letter_code
_entity_poly.pdbx_strand_id
1 'polypeptide(L)'
;NTIVNFPGDSAANSFMKARDKSLPVEKSACSENLFLARNNLRMFAGMAFEEIRITEIYASISDSPDTLGKIYAVSLGGFGGFKILKSADFSDASERALIESLNAEILARDPDVLAGHGIFRRDLAAISARAKKLKVRLEWGRAGESAVFKKTRLKLAERTFGYSRCDIPGRTVADTFLLVQLYDLSVRDMASYSLGYCVKHFGVRQSEPRFAPQEEIKAFSEDFGKFENFARERLVDIEKLIGRLLPTYVAQVGNFPMTLQECMSRGSGAKVESLFVEKYLSAGA
;
A
#
# COMPACT_ATOMS: atom_id res chain seq x y z
N ASN A 1 -1.20 3.10 34.35
CA ASN A 1 -0.70 2.81 33.01
C ASN A 1 -0.14 4.07 32.37
N THR A 2 1.15 4.08 32.09
CA THR A 2 1.80 5.22 31.47
C THR A 2 2.22 4.84 30.05
N ILE A 3 1.71 5.57 29.03
CA ILE A 3 2.19 5.47 27.66
C ILE A 3 3.33 6.47 27.51
N VAL A 4 4.51 5.98 27.16
CA VAL A 4 5.69 6.82 26.88
C VAL A 4 5.96 6.80 25.38
N ASN A 5 5.92 7.97 24.77
CA ASN A 5 6.28 8.15 23.37
C ASN A 5 7.79 8.45 23.26
N PHE A 6 8.47 7.75 22.36
CA PHE A 6 9.87 7.97 22.08
C PHE A 6 10.03 8.54 20.66
N PRO A 7 10.96 9.48 20.45
CA PRO A 7 11.20 10.11 19.16
C PRO A 7 11.81 9.16 18.10
N GLY A 8 12.03 7.90 18.44
CA GLY A 8 12.53 6.89 17.52
C GLY A 8 12.85 5.55 18.17
N ASP A 9 13.05 4.53 17.35
CA ASP A 9 13.33 3.16 17.79
C ASP A 9 14.57 3.02 18.68
N SER A 10 15.59 3.84 18.46
CA SER A 10 16.82 3.82 19.28
C SER A 10 16.55 4.18 20.74
N ALA A 11 15.79 5.27 20.97
CA ALA A 11 15.42 5.72 22.31
C ALA A 11 14.50 4.70 23.00
N ALA A 12 13.51 4.17 22.29
CA ALA A 12 12.62 3.12 22.81
C ALA A 12 13.40 1.85 23.17
N ASN A 13 14.34 1.40 22.34
CA ASN A 13 15.16 0.22 22.61
C ASN A 13 16.10 0.44 23.80
N SER A 14 16.66 1.64 23.96
CA SER A 14 17.50 1.98 25.11
C SER A 14 16.70 1.94 26.40
N PHE A 15 15.48 2.50 26.41
CA PHE A 15 14.55 2.39 27.53
C PHE A 15 14.22 0.94 27.86
N MET A 16 13.87 0.13 26.84
CA MET A 16 13.55 -1.29 27.03
C MET A 16 14.70 -2.11 27.60
N LYS A 17 15.96 -1.75 27.33
CA LYS A 17 17.15 -2.39 27.91
C LYS A 17 17.41 -1.96 29.34
N ALA A 18 17.18 -0.69 29.67
CA ALA A 18 17.48 -0.09 30.96
C ALA A 18 16.38 -0.30 32.02
N ARG A 19 15.15 -0.65 31.58
CA ARG A 19 14.01 -0.81 32.49
C ARG A 19 14.16 -1.99 33.44
N ASP A 20 13.50 -1.91 34.59
CA ASP A 20 13.32 -3.07 35.46
C ASP A 20 12.53 -4.17 34.73
N LYS A 21 13.11 -5.34 34.60
CA LYS A 21 12.52 -6.48 33.87
C LYS A 21 11.30 -7.09 34.57
N SER A 22 11.10 -6.77 35.84
CA SER A 22 9.88 -7.17 36.59
C SER A 22 8.63 -6.36 36.16
N LEU A 23 8.84 -5.19 35.55
CA LEU A 23 7.72 -4.36 35.05
C LEU A 23 7.20 -4.89 33.72
N PRO A 24 5.89 -5.13 33.59
CA PRO A 24 5.28 -5.52 32.34
C PRO A 24 5.25 -4.31 31.40
N VAL A 25 6.23 -4.25 30.49
CA VAL A 25 6.34 -3.18 29.49
C VAL A 25 6.31 -3.78 28.12
N GLU A 26 5.42 -3.30 27.29
CA GLU A 26 5.32 -3.69 25.89
C GLU A 26 5.68 -2.53 24.96
N LYS A 27 6.38 -2.85 23.87
CA LYS A 27 6.73 -1.90 22.82
C LYS A 27 5.77 -2.07 21.65
N SER A 28 4.98 -1.05 21.37
CA SER A 28 4.25 -0.97 20.09
C SER A 28 5.01 -0.09 19.10
N ALA A 29 5.18 -0.59 17.89
CA ALA A 29 5.76 0.16 16.77
C ALA A 29 4.72 0.96 15.98
N CYS A 30 3.43 0.81 16.31
CA CYS A 30 2.32 1.46 15.62
C CYS A 30 1.46 2.21 16.65
N SER A 31 1.55 3.52 16.63
CA SER A 31 0.78 4.42 17.53
C SER A 31 -0.71 4.31 17.30
N GLU A 32 -1.12 4.10 16.05
CA GLU A 32 -2.52 3.95 15.65
C GLU A 32 -3.14 2.68 16.25
N ASN A 33 -2.40 1.56 16.27
CA ASN A 33 -2.88 0.33 16.92
C ASN A 33 -3.08 0.52 18.42
N LEU A 34 -2.15 1.22 19.09
CA LEU A 34 -2.31 1.56 20.51
C LEU A 34 -3.52 2.46 20.76
N PHE A 35 -3.74 3.44 19.89
CA PHE A 35 -4.90 4.32 19.95
C PHE A 35 -6.20 3.53 19.80
N LEU A 36 -6.28 2.63 18.81
CA LEU A 36 -7.43 1.76 18.60
C LEU A 36 -7.70 0.87 19.82
N ALA A 37 -6.66 0.21 20.35
CA ALA A 37 -6.76 -0.67 21.49
C ALA A 37 -7.20 0.08 22.76
N ARG A 38 -6.58 1.24 23.04
CA ARG A 38 -6.90 2.05 24.24
C ARG A 38 -8.32 2.57 24.24
N ASN A 39 -8.86 2.92 23.09
CA ASN A 39 -10.20 3.50 22.95
C ASN A 39 -11.26 2.47 22.56
N ASN A 40 -10.92 1.18 22.52
CA ASN A 40 -11.81 0.10 22.08
C ASN A 40 -12.43 0.38 20.70
N LEU A 41 -11.62 0.89 19.78
CA LEU A 41 -12.05 1.24 18.42
C LEU A 41 -11.62 0.18 17.41
N ARG A 42 -12.35 0.11 16.33
CA ARG A 42 -12.08 -0.74 15.16
C ARG A 42 -12.12 0.09 13.90
N MET A 43 -11.21 -0.21 12.96
CA MET A 43 -11.29 0.40 11.64
C MET A 43 -12.52 -0.12 10.90
N PHE A 44 -13.13 0.75 10.11
CA PHE A 44 -14.30 0.44 9.27
C PHE A 44 -15.48 -0.16 10.03
N ALA A 45 -15.61 0.11 11.34
CA ALA A 45 -16.70 -0.39 12.14
C ALA A 45 -18.06 0.10 11.60
N GLY A 46 -18.95 -0.85 11.27
CA GLY A 46 -20.28 -0.54 10.73
C GLY A 46 -20.31 -0.17 9.25
N MET A 47 -19.16 -0.17 8.55
CA MET A 47 -19.08 0.08 7.10
C MET A 47 -19.15 -1.24 6.32
N ALA A 48 -19.91 -1.26 5.23
CA ALA A 48 -19.81 -2.32 4.23
C ALA A 48 -18.53 -2.14 3.41
N PHE A 49 -18.03 -3.23 2.82
CA PHE A 49 -16.79 -3.17 2.02
C PHE A 49 -16.92 -2.19 0.83
N GLU A 50 -18.10 -2.13 0.23
CA GLU A 50 -18.44 -1.28 -0.92
C GLU A 50 -18.44 0.22 -0.60
N GLU A 51 -18.51 0.57 0.69
CA GLU A 51 -18.45 1.96 1.15
C GLU A 51 -17.01 2.46 1.30
N ILE A 52 -16.02 1.55 1.29
CA ILE A 52 -14.60 1.89 1.39
C ILE A 52 -14.15 2.47 0.05
N ARG A 53 -13.64 3.69 0.07
CA ARG A 53 -13.15 4.39 -1.13
C ARG A 53 -11.77 3.84 -1.52
N ILE A 54 -11.74 2.96 -2.49
CA ILE A 54 -10.51 2.33 -3.00
C ILE A 54 -10.15 2.98 -4.33
N THR A 55 -8.92 3.49 -4.44
CA THR A 55 -8.35 3.99 -5.68
C THR A 55 -7.16 3.13 -6.07
N GLU A 56 -7.21 2.54 -7.26
CA GLU A 56 -6.09 1.82 -7.85
C GLU A 56 -5.13 2.81 -8.49
N ILE A 57 -3.83 2.52 -8.36
CA ILE A 57 -2.76 3.32 -8.95
C ILE A 57 -1.80 2.42 -9.73
N TYR A 58 -1.38 2.90 -10.89
CA TYR A 58 -0.37 2.27 -11.72
C TYR A 58 0.54 3.34 -12.33
N ALA A 59 1.86 3.24 -12.10
CA ALA A 59 2.86 4.12 -12.66
C ALA A 59 3.51 3.49 -13.89
N SER A 60 3.45 4.18 -15.04
CA SER A 60 4.16 3.83 -16.27
C SER A 60 5.56 4.42 -16.21
N ILE A 61 6.55 3.53 -16.20
CA ILE A 61 7.96 3.85 -15.95
C ILE A 61 8.78 3.48 -17.19
N SER A 62 9.62 4.39 -17.65
CA SER A 62 10.48 4.16 -18.81
C SER A 62 11.61 3.18 -18.48
N ASP A 63 11.83 2.23 -19.37
CA ASP A 63 12.97 1.31 -19.42
C ASP A 63 13.98 1.68 -20.53
N SER A 64 13.71 2.75 -21.30
CA SER A 64 14.62 3.26 -22.32
C SER A 64 15.92 3.80 -21.70
N PRO A 65 17.12 3.54 -22.25
CA PRO A 65 18.39 3.98 -21.69
C PRO A 65 18.47 5.47 -21.39
N ASP A 66 17.93 6.33 -22.26
CA ASP A 66 17.97 7.78 -22.12
C ASP A 66 17.01 8.34 -21.07
N THR A 67 15.96 7.60 -20.76
CA THR A 67 14.88 8.02 -19.83
C THR A 67 14.61 7.03 -18.72
N LEU A 68 15.59 6.15 -18.45
CA LEU A 68 15.46 5.05 -17.51
C LEU A 68 14.95 5.49 -16.13
N GLY A 69 13.89 4.85 -15.68
CA GLY A 69 13.25 5.10 -14.39
C GLY A 69 12.41 6.37 -14.32
N LYS A 70 12.29 7.17 -15.40
CA LYS A 70 11.37 8.31 -15.45
C LYS A 70 9.92 7.83 -15.53
N ILE A 71 9.04 8.55 -14.84
CA ILE A 71 7.61 8.29 -14.88
C ILE A 71 7.00 9.14 -15.99
N TYR A 72 6.41 8.50 -16.99
CA TYR A 72 5.77 9.21 -18.09
C TYR A 72 4.23 9.27 -17.98
N ALA A 73 3.63 8.37 -17.20
CA ALA A 73 2.21 8.45 -16.87
C ALA A 73 1.93 7.82 -15.49
N VAL A 74 0.85 8.27 -14.85
CA VAL A 74 0.24 7.60 -13.69
C VAL A 74 -1.24 7.46 -13.98
N SER A 75 -1.71 6.22 -13.98
CA SER A 75 -3.11 5.88 -14.19
C SER A 75 -3.78 5.56 -12.87
N LEU A 76 -5.00 6.08 -12.69
CA LEU A 76 -5.82 5.92 -11.51
C LEU A 76 -7.17 5.33 -11.90
N GLY A 77 -7.69 4.42 -11.07
CA GLY A 77 -8.98 3.75 -11.25
C GLY A 77 -9.81 3.73 -9.97
N GLY A 78 -10.90 2.96 -9.96
CA GLY A 78 -11.78 2.77 -8.82
C GLY A 78 -12.50 4.04 -8.40
N PHE A 79 -12.45 4.35 -7.10
CA PHE A 79 -13.12 5.53 -6.56
C PHE A 79 -12.56 6.83 -7.18
N GLY A 80 -13.45 7.65 -7.71
CA GLY A 80 -13.11 8.86 -8.47
C GLY A 80 -12.99 8.61 -9.97
N GLY A 81 -13.22 7.38 -10.44
CA GLY A 81 -13.23 7.01 -11.85
C GLY A 81 -11.83 6.86 -12.48
N PHE A 82 -11.81 6.51 -13.75
CA PHE A 82 -10.58 6.34 -14.51
C PHE A 82 -9.98 7.69 -14.93
N LYS A 83 -8.67 7.87 -14.68
CA LYS A 83 -7.91 9.06 -15.09
C LYS A 83 -6.46 8.69 -15.38
N ILE A 84 -5.89 9.30 -16.41
CA ILE A 84 -4.46 9.24 -16.70
C ILE A 84 -3.85 10.62 -16.51
N LEU A 85 -2.86 10.71 -15.63
CA LEU A 85 -1.96 11.84 -15.51
C LEU A 85 -0.73 11.52 -16.38
N LYS A 86 -0.38 12.40 -17.30
CA LYS A 86 0.73 12.18 -18.23
C LYS A 86 1.73 13.33 -18.23
N SER A 87 2.99 12.98 -18.42
CA SER A 87 4.05 13.94 -18.73
C SER A 87 3.87 14.46 -20.14
N ALA A 88 4.10 15.75 -20.36
CA ALA A 88 4.04 16.34 -21.70
C ALA A 88 5.24 15.87 -22.57
N ASP A 89 6.37 15.67 -21.92
CA ASP A 89 7.60 15.14 -22.48
C ASP A 89 8.39 14.39 -21.40
N PHE A 90 9.57 13.86 -21.71
CA PHE A 90 10.42 13.18 -20.74
C PHE A 90 11.37 14.13 -19.98
N SER A 91 11.06 15.45 -19.91
CA SER A 91 11.84 16.40 -19.11
C SER A 91 11.57 16.24 -17.60
N ASP A 92 12.51 16.67 -16.78
CA ASP A 92 12.34 16.67 -15.32
C ASP A 92 11.25 17.69 -14.88
N ALA A 93 11.02 18.73 -15.68
CA ALA A 93 9.95 19.72 -15.42
C ALA A 93 8.54 19.10 -15.63
N SER A 94 8.35 18.39 -16.74
CA SER A 94 7.08 17.70 -17.04
C SER A 94 6.80 16.57 -16.06
N GLU A 95 7.82 15.82 -15.65
CA GLU A 95 7.66 14.76 -14.65
C GLU A 95 7.36 15.35 -13.26
N ARG A 96 7.95 16.50 -12.90
CA ARG A 96 7.59 17.25 -11.69
C ARG A 96 6.11 17.63 -11.70
N ALA A 97 5.64 18.25 -12.78
CA ALA A 97 4.24 18.65 -12.93
C ALA A 97 3.28 17.46 -12.84
N LEU A 98 3.67 16.29 -13.39
CA LEU A 98 2.92 15.04 -13.27
C LEU A 98 2.80 14.60 -11.81
N ILE A 99 3.90 14.60 -11.03
CA ILE A 99 3.88 14.20 -9.61
C ILE A 99 3.09 15.21 -8.76
N GLU A 100 3.19 16.50 -9.03
CA GLU A 100 2.37 17.53 -8.39
C GLU A 100 0.87 17.36 -8.69
N SER A 101 0.54 17.01 -9.94
CA SER A 101 -0.83 16.67 -10.34
C SER A 101 -1.34 15.40 -9.64
N LEU A 102 -0.45 14.42 -9.42
CA LEU A 102 -0.79 13.22 -8.64
C LEU A 102 -1.10 13.57 -7.18
N ASN A 103 -0.33 14.45 -6.55
CA ASN A 103 -0.64 14.92 -5.20
C ASN A 103 -2.05 15.52 -5.13
N ALA A 104 -2.36 16.44 -6.05
CA ALA A 104 -3.67 17.09 -6.12
C ALA A 104 -4.80 16.08 -6.34
N GLU A 105 -4.58 15.09 -7.20
CA GLU A 105 -5.59 14.07 -7.51
C GLU A 105 -5.87 13.12 -6.34
N ILE A 106 -4.84 12.69 -5.60
CA ILE A 106 -5.01 11.86 -4.40
C ILE A 106 -5.76 12.61 -3.31
N LEU A 107 -5.46 13.90 -3.11
CA LEU A 107 -6.18 14.73 -2.14
C LEU A 107 -7.64 14.96 -2.57
N ALA A 108 -7.90 15.22 -3.85
CA ALA A 108 -9.24 15.44 -4.37
C ALA A 108 -10.13 14.19 -4.29
N ARG A 109 -9.58 13.01 -4.57
CA ARG A 109 -10.30 11.73 -4.45
C ARG A 109 -10.54 11.35 -3.00
N ASP A 110 -9.66 11.73 -2.10
CA ASP A 110 -9.66 11.34 -0.69
C ASP A 110 -9.94 9.83 -0.47
N PRO A 111 -9.15 8.92 -1.06
CA PRO A 111 -9.37 7.50 -0.90
C PRO A 111 -9.05 7.02 0.52
N ASP A 112 -9.74 5.98 0.99
CA ASP A 112 -9.41 5.27 2.23
C ASP A 112 -8.25 4.29 1.99
N VAL A 113 -8.20 3.72 0.76
CA VAL A 113 -7.20 2.74 0.35
C VAL A 113 -6.62 3.13 -1.00
N LEU A 114 -5.28 3.20 -1.09
CA LEU A 114 -4.54 3.19 -2.35
C LEU A 114 -4.11 1.76 -2.65
N ALA A 115 -4.51 1.22 -3.79
CA ALA A 115 -4.26 -0.16 -4.16
C ALA A 115 -3.42 -0.29 -5.43
N GLY A 116 -2.65 -1.38 -5.53
CA GLY A 116 -1.90 -1.71 -6.73
C GLY A 116 -1.33 -3.12 -6.68
N HIS A 117 -0.71 -3.57 -7.76
CA HIS A 117 -0.06 -4.87 -7.81
C HIS A 117 1.46 -4.72 -7.84
N GLY A 118 2.13 -5.10 -6.75
CA GLY A 118 3.54 -4.79 -6.53
C GLY A 118 3.79 -3.31 -6.26
N ILE A 119 2.78 -2.61 -5.77
CA ILE A 119 2.77 -1.15 -5.58
C ILE A 119 3.94 -0.66 -4.72
N PHE A 120 4.29 -1.38 -3.65
CA PHE A 120 5.42 -1.02 -2.79
C PHE A 120 6.79 -1.18 -3.46
N ARG A 121 6.92 -2.17 -4.34
CA ARG A 121 8.20 -2.51 -4.97
C ARG A 121 8.45 -1.75 -6.27
N ARG A 122 7.39 -1.37 -6.98
CA ARG A 122 7.44 -0.77 -8.30
C ARG A 122 6.91 0.66 -8.29
N ASP A 123 5.62 0.85 -8.14
CA ASP A 123 4.97 2.13 -8.40
C ASP A 123 5.36 3.19 -7.37
N LEU A 124 5.10 2.94 -6.09
CA LEU A 124 5.41 3.90 -5.03
C LEU A 124 6.92 4.06 -4.81
N ALA A 125 7.70 3.00 -5.03
CA ALA A 125 9.16 3.10 -4.97
C ALA A 125 9.70 4.05 -6.05
N ALA A 126 9.23 3.92 -7.29
CA ALA A 126 9.61 4.81 -8.38
C ALA A 126 9.14 6.25 -8.14
N ILE A 127 7.86 6.45 -7.77
CA ILE A 127 7.30 7.77 -7.48
C ILE A 127 8.12 8.45 -6.36
N SER A 128 8.43 7.73 -5.27
CA SER A 128 9.23 8.27 -4.17
C SER A 128 10.64 8.66 -4.60
N ALA A 129 11.30 7.81 -5.39
CA ALA A 129 12.66 8.09 -5.88
C ALA A 129 12.68 9.33 -6.80
N ARG A 130 11.71 9.43 -7.71
CA ARG A 130 11.59 10.57 -8.63
C ARG A 130 11.18 11.84 -7.91
N ALA A 131 10.19 11.79 -7.01
CA ALA A 131 9.78 12.91 -6.18
C ALA A 131 10.97 13.49 -5.39
N LYS A 132 11.78 12.61 -4.77
CA LYS A 132 13.01 13.03 -4.06
C LYS A 132 14.01 13.71 -4.99
N LYS A 133 14.28 13.12 -6.18
CA LYS A 133 15.19 13.71 -7.16
C LYS A 133 14.69 15.09 -7.62
N LEU A 134 13.40 15.22 -7.86
CA LEU A 134 12.75 16.42 -8.36
C LEU A 134 12.39 17.42 -7.24
N LYS A 135 12.69 17.11 -5.96
CA LYS A 135 12.37 17.93 -4.79
C LYS A 135 10.87 18.22 -4.64
N VAL A 136 10.02 17.24 -4.98
CA VAL A 136 8.58 17.29 -4.75
C VAL A 136 8.24 16.52 -3.48
N ARG A 137 7.42 17.09 -2.61
CA ARG A 137 6.90 16.39 -1.42
C ARG A 137 5.65 15.61 -1.83
N LEU A 138 5.52 14.39 -1.31
CA LEU A 138 4.34 13.54 -1.54
C LEU A 138 3.35 13.77 -0.38
N GLU A 139 2.57 14.83 -0.44
CA GLU A 139 1.63 15.26 0.60
C GLU A 139 0.28 14.56 0.46
N TRP A 140 0.27 13.25 0.71
CA TRP A 140 -0.88 12.37 0.52
C TRP A 140 -1.70 12.12 1.79
N GLY A 141 -1.24 12.58 2.95
CA GLY A 141 -1.98 12.50 4.21
C GLY A 141 -3.27 13.31 4.18
N ARG A 142 -4.28 12.92 4.97
CA ARG A 142 -5.59 13.60 5.00
C ARG A 142 -5.54 15.02 5.55
N ALA A 143 -4.56 15.32 6.40
CA ALA A 143 -4.32 16.67 6.92
C ALA A 143 -3.07 17.33 6.24
N GLY A 144 -2.66 16.85 5.06
CA GLY A 144 -1.55 17.40 4.29
C GLY A 144 -0.17 16.87 4.69
N GLU A 145 -0.11 15.82 5.52
CA GLU A 145 1.17 15.21 5.90
C GLU A 145 1.79 14.47 4.72
N SER A 146 3.12 14.39 4.74
CA SER A 146 3.86 13.65 3.73
C SER A 146 3.76 12.14 3.93
N ALA A 147 3.67 11.40 2.84
CA ALA A 147 3.86 9.96 2.83
C ALA A 147 5.26 9.58 3.31
N VAL A 148 5.37 8.59 4.18
CA VAL A 148 6.62 8.14 4.80
C VAL A 148 7.02 6.80 4.23
N PHE A 149 8.25 6.71 3.70
CA PHE A 149 8.80 5.49 3.11
C PHE A 149 9.83 4.88 4.05
N LYS A 150 9.62 3.60 4.43
CA LYS A 150 10.50 2.86 5.34
C LYS A 150 10.90 1.54 4.72
N LYS A 151 12.21 1.25 4.69
CA LYS A 151 12.67 -0.10 4.36
C LYS A 151 12.24 -1.05 5.46
N THR A 152 11.52 -2.09 5.09
CA THR A 152 11.03 -3.11 6.01
C THR A 152 11.20 -4.50 5.43
N ARG A 153 10.96 -5.51 6.24
CA ARG A 153 10.99 -6.91 5.82
C ARG A 153 9.67 -7.57 6.19
N LEU A 154 9.14 -8.33 5.26
CA LEU A 154 8.00 -9.20 5.50
C LEU A 154 8.49 -10.65 5.50
N LYS A 155 8.20 -11.37 6.59
CA LYS A 155 8.44 -12.80 6.68
C LYS A 155 7.14 -13.52 6.33
N LEU A 156 7.17 -14.31 5.26
CA LEU A 156 6.08 -15.18 4.84
C LEU A 156 6.58 -16.62 4.88
N ALA A 157 6.10 -17.38 5.87
CA ALA A 157 6.65 -18.69 6.22
C ALA A 157 8.17 -18.64 6.41
N GLU A 158 8.94 -19.37 5.60
CA GLU A 158 10.40 -19.40 5.65
C GLU A 158 11.07 -18.33 4.77
N ARG A 159 10.30 -17.63 3.92
CA ARG A 159 10.82 -16.60 3.02
C ARG A 159 10.75 -15.23 3.67
N THR A 160 11.85 -14.50 3.61
CA THR A 160 11.90 -13.10 4.03
C THR A 160 12.26 -12.24 2.83
N PHE A 161 11.44 -11.24 2.54
CA PHE A 161 11.73 -10.28 1.49
C PHE A 161 11.65 -8.84 2.00
N GLY A 162 12.57 -8.02 1.50
CA GLY A 162 12.59 -6.60 1.78
C GLY A 162 11.70 -5.84 0.81
N TYR A 163 11.01 -4.82 1.33
CA TYR A 163 10.26 -3.87 0.51
C TYR A 163 10.28 -2.48 1.14
N SER A 164 9.93 -1.46 0.34
CA SER A 164 9.78 -0.09 0.84
C SER A 164 8.32 0.14 1.17
N ARG A 165 7.97 -0.05 2.45
CA ARG A 165 6.62 0.24 2.95
C ARG A 165 6.36 1.73 2.83
N CYS A 166 5.18 2.09 2.37
CA CYS A 166 4.67 3.45 2.35
C CYS A 166 3.56 3.59 3.40
N ASP A 167 3.76 4.48 4.36
CA ASP A 167 2.76 4.85 5.36
C ASP A 167 2.21 6.23 5.00
N ILE A 168 0.90 6.33 4.81
CA ILE A 168 0.20 7.56 4.48
C ILE A 168 -0.76 7.88 5.62
N PRO A 169 -0.57 8.98 6.38
CA PRO A 169 -1.45 9.33 7.48
C PRO A 169 -2.92 9.40 7.05
N GLY A 170 -3.77 8.66 7.76
CA GLY A 170 -5.21 8.58 7.49
C GLY A 170 -5.61 7.72 6.27
N ARG A 171 -4.68 7.02 5.62
CA ARG A 171 -4.97 6.13 4.48
C ARG A 171 -4.23 4.80 4.62
N THR A 172 -4.73 3.79 3.94
CA THR A 172 -4.09 2.47 3.82
C THR A 172 -3.49 2.30 2.43
N VAL A 173 -2.34 1.64 2.34
CA VAL A 173 -1.81 1.15 1.06
C VAL A 173 -1.96 -0.36 1.00
N ALA A 174 -2.67 -0.87 -0.02
CA ALA A 174 -2.92 -2.29 -0.24
C ALA A 174 -2.16 -2.79 -1.49
N ASP A 175 -1.34 -3.82 -1.31
CA ASP A 175 -0.57 -4.44 -2.38
C ASP A 175 -1.12 -5.83 -2.70
N THR A 176 -1.79 -5.98 -3.84
CA THR A 176 -2.34 -7.28 -4.25
C THR A 176 -1.25 -8.34 -4.44
N PHE A 177 -0.02 -7.96 -4.80
CA PHE A 177 1.11 -8.88 -4.87
C PHE A 177 1.42 -9.52 -3.51
N LEU A 178 1.33 -8.74 -2.41
CA LEU A 178 1.48 -9.27 -1.06
C LEU A 178 0.27 -10.09 -0.63
N LEU A 179 -0.94 -9.60 -0.92
CA LEU A 179 -2.18 -10.30 -0.56
C LEU A 179 -2.27 -11.68 -1.22
N VAL A 180 -1.86 -11.80 -2.48
CA VAL A 180 -1.81 -13.08 -3.19
C VAL A 180 -0.81 -14.03 -2.53
N GLN A 181 0.36 -13.57 -2.13
CA GLN A 181 1.35 -14.40 -1.42
C GLN A 181 0.83 -14.87 -0.05
N LEU A 182 0.10 -14.01 0.67
CA LEU A 182 -0.54 -14.38 1.93
C LEU A 182 -1.65 -15.43 1.71
N TYR A 183 -2.41 -15.32 0.64
CA TYR A 183 -3.39 -16.33 0.22
C TYR A 183 -2.70 -17.68 -0.06
N ASP A 184 -1.61 -17.65 -0.84
CA ASP A 184 -0.89 -18.86 -1.24
C ASP A 184 -0.18 -19.57 -0.08
N LEU A 185 0.06 -18.91 1.05
CA LEU A 185 0.56 -19.58 2.26
C LEU A 185 -0.34 -20.74 2.72
N SER A 186 -1.64 -20.59 2.51
CA SER A 186 -2.65 -21.57 2.92
C SER A 186 -2.93 -22.62 1.83
N VAL A 187 -2.91 -22.20 0.57
CA VAL A 187 -3.35 -23.03 -0.58
C VAL A 187 -2.17 -23.73 -1.23
N ARG A 188 -1.04 -23.02 -1.41
CA ARG A 188 0.22 -23.54 -1.99
C ARG A 188 0.08 -24.10 -3.40
N ASP A 189 -0.75 -23.47 -4.22
CA ASP A 189 -1.04 -23.90 -5.59
C ASP A 189 -0.62 -22.89 -6.67
N MET A 190 0.00 -21.77 -6.29
CA MET A 190 0.36 -20.71 -7.22
C MET A 190 1.78 -20.86 -7.74
N ALA A 191 1.93 -20.96 -9.06
CA ALA A 191 3.23 -21.02 -9.72
C ALA A 191 3.88 -19.63 -9.91
N SER A 192 3.09 -18.54 -9.91
CA SER A 192 3.56 -17.17 -10.10
C SER A 192 2.67 -16.17 -9.38
N TYR A 193 3.25 -15.02 -9.01
CA TYR A 193 2.52 -13.90 -8.42
C TYR A 193 2.49 -12.69 -9.36
N SER A 194 2.76 -12.88 -10.67
CA SER A 194 2.57 -11.81 -11.65
C SER A 194 1.10 -11.45 -11.78
N LEU A 195 0.78 -10.19 -12.09
CA LEU A 195 -0.61 -9.75 -12.27
C LEU A 195 -1.35 -10.65 -13.27
N GLY A 196 -0.72 -10.91 -14.43
CA GLY A 196 -1.30 -11.75 -15.48
C GLY A 196 -1.67 -13.15 -14.98
N TYR A 197 -0.76 -13.82 -14.26
CA TYR A 197 -1.04 -15.12 -13.67
C TYR A 197 -2.15 -15.06 -12.63
N CYS A 198 -2.10 -14.06 -11.74
CA CYS A 198 -3.09 -13.93 -10.67
C CYS A 198 -4.51 -13.74 -11.22
N VAL A 199 -4.70 -12.87 -12.22
CA VAL A 199 -6.04 -12.64 -12.78
C VAL A 199 -6.62 -13.86 -13.46
N LYS A 200 -5.77 -14.70 -14.06
CA LYS A 200 -6.19 -16.00 -14.60
C LYS A 200 -6.51 -16.99 -13.48
N HIS A 201 -5.63 -17.14 -12.49
CA HIS A 201 -5.80 -18.04 -11.35
C HIS A 201 -7.09 -17.75 -10.57
N PHE A 202 -7.39 -16.48 -10.31
CA PHE A 202 -8.60 -16.07 -9.60
C PHE A 202 -9.86 -15.99 -10.49
N GLY A 203 -9.77 -16.37 -11.75
CA GLY A 203 -10.91 -16.36 -12.68
C GLY A 203 -11.40 -14.96 -13.08
N VAL A 204 -10.55 -13.95 -12.92
CA VAL A 204 -10.84 -12.57 -13.36
C VAL A 204 -10.79 -12.48 -14.89
N ARG A 205 -9.85 -13.18 -15.50
CA ARG A 205 -9.72 -13.36 -16.96
C ARG A 205 -9.56 -14.84 -17.33
N GLN A 206 -9.99 -15.20 -18.53
CA GLN A 206 -9.80 -16.57 -19.04
C GLN A 206 -8.36 -16.83 -19.49
N SER A 207 -7.63 -15.81 -19.92
CA SER A 207 -6.24 -15.89 -20.39
C SER A 207 -5.32 -14.97 -19.57
N GLU A 208 -4.04 -15.30 -19.52
CA GLU A 208 -3.02 -14.41 -18.97
C GLU A 208 -2.83 -13.20 -19.87
N PRO A 209 -3.11 -11.98 -19.40
CA PRO A 209 -2.81 -10.78 -20.18
C PRO A 209 -1.29 -10.57 -20.28
N ARG A 210 -0.82 -10.18 -21.47
CA ARG A 210 0.58 -9.82 -21.67
C ARG A 210 0.76 -8.33 -21.43
N PHE A 211 1.51 -7.99 -20.40
CA PHE A 211 1.89 -6.61 -20.07
C PHE A 211 3.39 -6.42 -20.41
N ALA A 212 3.71 -6.15 -21.67
CA ALA A 212 5.07 -5.87 -22.07
C ALA A 212 5.38 -4.38 -21.91
N PRO A 213 6.36 -3.97 -21.06
CA PRO A 213 6.69 -2.55 -20.84
C PRO A 213 7.09 -1.81 -22.13
N GLN A 214 7.77 -2.50 -23.04
CA GLN A 214 8.18 -1.93 -24.34
C GLN A 214 6.97 -1.62 -25.25
N GLU A 215 5.93 -2.46 -25.21
CA GLU A 215 4.70 -2.19 -25.95
C GLU A 215 3.91 -1.05 -25.32
N GLU A 216 3.97 -0.89 -24.03
CA GLU A 216 3.29 0.18 -23.30
C GLU A 216 3.88 1.55 -23.62
N ILE A 217 5.22 1.70 -23.57
CA ILE A 217 5.87 2.97 -23.89
C ILE A 217 5.72 3.33 -25.38
N LYS A 218 5.75 2.32 -26.27
CA LYS A 218 5.48 2.51 -27.69
C LYS A 218 4.04 2.99 -27.92
N ALA A 219 3.07 2.37 -27.27
CA ALA A 219 1.67 2.80 -27.35
C ALA A 219 1.48 4.22 -26.81
N PHE A 220 2.14 4.58 -25.71
CA PHE A 220 2.11 5.95 -25.17
C PHE A 220 2.55 7.00 -26.18
N SER A 221 3.59 6.70 -26.98
CA SER A 221 4.17 7.64 -27.93
C SER A 221 3.47 7.67 -29.28
N GLU A 222 2.98 6.52 -29.78
CA GLU A 222 2.49 6.35 -31.14
C GLU A 222 0.96 6.20 -31.21
N ASP A 223 0.31 5.64 -30.19
CA ASP A 223 -1.13 5.34 -30.16
C ASP A 223 -1.68 5.45 -28.71
N PHE A 224 -1.95 6.67 -28.31
CA PHE A 224 -2.43 6.94 -26.95
C PHE A 224 -3.73 6.19 -26.60
N GLY A 225 -4.61 5.92 -27.57
CA GLY A 225 -5.82 5.13 -27.36
C GLY A 225 -5.50 3.69 -26.95
N LYS A 226 -4.50 3.10 -27.58
CA LYS A 226 -4.01 1.76 -27.19
C LYS A 226 -3.37 1.77 -25.80
N PHE A 227 -2.58 2.80 -25.48
CA PHE A 227 -2.03 2.98 -24.13
C PHE A 227 -3.13 3.12 -23.07
N GLU A 228 -4.15 3.93 -23.34
CA GLU A 228 -5.28 4.10 -22.44
C GLU A 228 -5.99 2.78 -22.15
N ASN A 229 -6.22 1.95 -23.18
CA ASN A 229 -6.82 0.64 -23.02
C ASN A 229 -5.96 -0.28 -22.15
N PHE A 230 -4.64 -0.32 -22.35
CA PHE A 230 -3.73 -1.10 -21.49
C PHE A 230 -3.80 -0.65 -20.03
N ALA A 231 -3.77 0.67 -19.79
CA ALA A 231 -3.83 1.20 -18.44
C ALA A 231 -5.17 0.88 -17.76
N ARG A 232 -6.29 1.04 -18.50
CA ARG A 232 -7.64 0.74 -18.02
C ARG A 232 -7.80 -0.74 -17.68
N GLU A 233 -7.39 -1.63 -18.56
CA GLU A 233 -7.45 -3.08 -18.33
C GLU A 233 -6.67 -3.50 -17.09
N ARG A 234 -5.47 -2.94 -16.90
CA ARG A 234 -4.62 -3.23 -15.76
C ARG A 234 -5.25 -2.78 -14.44
N LEU A 235 -5.85 -1.58 -14.41
CA LEU A 235 -6.53 -1.08 -13.22
C LEU A 235 -7.78 -1.91 -12.88
N VAL A 236 -8.56 -2.31 -13.88
CA VAL A 236 -9.71 -3.22 -13.70
C VAL A 236 -9.26 -4.59 -13.15
N ASP A 237 -8.13 -5.09 -13.60
CA ASP A 237 -7.57 -6.34 -13.07
C ASP A 237 -7.17 -6.21 -11.60
N ILE A 238 -6.54 -5.09 -11.23
CA ILE A 238 -6.17 -4.79 -9.84
C ILE A 238 -7.44 -4.63 -8.98
N GLU A 239 -8.43 -3.86 -9.45
CA GLU A 239 -9.71 -3.66 -8.78
C GLU A 239 -10.38 -5.00 -8.43
N LYS A 240 -10.48 -5.89 -9.42
CA LYS A 240 -11.10 -7.21 -9.21
C LYS A 240 -10.31 -8.09 -8.25
N LEU A 241 -8.96 -8.04 -8.28
CA LEU A 241 -8.14 -8.76 -7.30
C LEU A 241 -8.29 -8.17 -5.90
N ILE A 242 -8.36 -6.86 -5.75
CA ILE A 242 -8.63 -6.19 -4.48
C ILE A 242 -9.99 -6.61 -3.94
N GLY A 243 -11.04 -6.56 -4.76
CA GLY A 243 -12.39 -7.00 -4.38
C GLY A 243 -12.46 -8.48 -3.95
N ARG A 244 -11.54 -9.32 -4.43
CA ARG A 244 -11.46 -10.74 -4.04
C ARG A 244 -10.69 -10.97 -2.74
N LEU A 245 -9.63 -10.21 -2.51
CA LEU A 245 -8.65 -10.49 -1.45
C LEU A 245 -8.81 -9.60 -0.21
N LEU A 246 -9.09 -8.32 -0.41
CA LEU A 246 -9.12 -7.33 0.67
C LEU A 246 -10.28 -7.49 1.66
N PRO A 247 -11.51 -7.94 1.28
CA PRO A 247 -12.64 -8.08 2.20
C PRO A 247 -12.31 -8.92 3.44
N THR A 248 -11.51 -9.98 3.29
CA THR A 248 -11.06 -10.82 4.41
C THR A 248 -10.29 -10.01 5.47
N TYR A 249 -9.45 -9.06 5.05
CA TYR A 249 -8.66 -8.22 5.97
C TYR A 249 -9.51 -7.10 6.56
N VAL A 250 -10.46 -6.55 5.82
CA VAL A 250 -11.44 -5.59 6.33
C VAL A 250 -12.29 -6.23 7.43
N ALA A 251 -12.77 -7.47 7.23
CA ALA A 251 -13.47 -8.22 8.27
C ALA A 251 -12.58 -8.49 9.51
N GLN A 252 -11.28 -8.74 9.31
CA GLN A 252 -10.37 -8.97 10.42
C GLN A 252 -10.16 -7.70 11.27
N VAL A 253 -9.99 -6.52 10.68
CA VAL A 253 -9.83 -5.29 11.46
C VAL A 253 -11.10 -4.88 12.22
N GLY A 254 -12.26 -5.44 11.87
CA GLY A 254 -13.46 -5.38 12.70
C GLY A 254 -13.35 -6.16 14.01
N ASN A 255 -12.41 -7.13 14.09
CA ASN A 255 -12.19 -7.96 15.28
C ASN A 255 -10.91 -7.58 16.06
N PHE A 256 -9.92 -6.99 15.39
CA PHE A 256 -8.62 -6.66 15.98
C PHE A 256 -8.39 -5.15 16.04
N PRO A 257 -7.87 -4.59 17.16
CA PRO A 257 -7.53 -3.17 17.27
C PRO A 257 -6.23 -2.86 16.51
N MET A 258 -6.28 -2.98 15.20
CA MET A 258 -5.14 -2.80 14.29
C MET A 258 -5.55 -1.96 13.08
N THR A 259 -4.59 -1.26 12.49
CA THR A 259 -4.80 -0.66 11.17
C THR A 259 -4.89 -1.75 10.11
N LEU A 260 -5.61 -1.47 9.01
CA LEU A 260 -5.74 -2.42 7.90
C LEU A 260 -4.36 -2.79 7.32
N GLN A 261 -3.45 -1.81 7.21
CA GLN A 261 -2.10 -2.05 6.69
C GLN A 261 -1.26 -2.95 7.60
N GLU A 262 -1.37 -2.80 8.93
CA GLU A 262 -0.74 -3.71 9.90
C GLU A 262 -1.38 -5.10 9.83
N CYS A 263 -2.70 -5.18 9.74
CA CYS A 263 -3.43 -6.45 9.64
C CYS A 263 -3.00 -7.29 8.41
N MET A 264 -2.74 -6.62 7.27
CA MET A 264 -2.24 -7.28 6.05
C MET A 264 -0.75 -7.69 6.15
N SER A 265 0.04 -7.05 7.01
CA SER A 265 1.48 -7.28 7.10
C SER A 265 1.92 -8.08 8.31
N ARG A 266 1.01 -8.39 9.24
CA ARG A 266 1.30 -9.12 10.48
C ARG A 266 0.70 -10.53 10.47
N GLY A 267 1.44 -11.47 11.05
CA GLY A 267 0.96 -12.83 11.27
C GLY A 267 -0.14 -12.93 12.35
N SER A 268 -0.78 -14.09 12.44
CA SER A 268 -1.89 -14.35 13.38
C SER A 268 -1.52 -14.10 14.85
N GLY A 269 -0.29 -14.41 15.26
CA GLY A 269 0.18 -14.15 16.62
C GLY A 269 0.09 -12.68 17.02
N ALA A 270 0.56 -11.77 16.16
CA ALA A 270 0.49 -10.33 16.43
C ALA A 270 -0.97 -9.79 16.45
N LYS A 271 -1.88 -10.43 15.72
CA LYS A 271 -3.31 -10.08 15.76
C LYS A 271 -3.93 -10.46 17.11
N VAL A 272 -3.66 -11.67 17.58
CA VAL A 272 -4.10 -12.12 18.90
C VAL A 272 -3.47 -11.29 20.02
N GLU A 273 -2.17 -10.99 19.93
CA GLU A 273 -1.45 -10.12 20.86
C GLU A 273 -2.11 -8.74 21.00
N SER A 274 -2.62 -8.16 19.90
CA SER A 274 -3.33 -6.88 19.94
C SER A 274 -4.58 -6.90 20.83
N LEU A 275 -5.28 -8.04 20.95
CA LEU A 275 -6.41 -8.22 21.87
C LEU A 275 -5.96 -8.28 23.33
N PHE A 276 -4.83 -8.91 23.61
CA PHE A 276 -4.27 -8.91 24.97
C PHE A 276 -3.86 -7.51 25.39
N VAL A 277 -3.23 -6.74 24.49
CA VAL A 277 -2.89 -5.33 24.74
C VAL A 277 -4.14 -4.51 25.02
N GLU A 278 -5.21 -4.68 24.26
CA GLU A 278 -6.48 -4.01 24.49
C GLU A 278 -7.08 -4.35 25.87
N LYS A 279 -7.11 -5.65 26.20
CA LYS A 279 -7.62 -6.10 27.52
C LYS A 279 -6.78 -5.57 28.68
N TYR A 280 -5.46 -5.58 28.54
CA TYR A 280 -4.54 -5.02 29.52
C TYR A 280 -4.80 -3.52 29.74
N LEU A 281 -4.91 -2.75 28.66
CA LEU A 281 -5.19 -1.31 28.72
C LEU A 281 -6.58 -1.00 29.31
N SER A 282 -7.57 -1.86 29.05
CA SER A 282 -8.95 -1.70 29.56
C SER A 282 -9.08 -2.07 31.04
N ALA A 283 -8.27 -2.98 31.54
CA ALA A 283 -8.33 -3.42 32.94
C ALA A 283 -7.79 -2.39 33.96
N GLY A 284 -7.25 -1.27 33.48
CA GLY A 284 -6.70 -0.23 34.36
C GLY A 284 -5.45 -0.66 35.12
N ALA A 285 -4.78 -1.71 34.62
CA ALA A 285 -3.57 -2.25 35.23
C ALA A 285 -2.34 -1.37 34.99
#